data_754b9646563e0119c03d5ae5be39cf39
#
_entry.id   754b9646563e0119c03d5ae5be39cf39
#
_cell.length_a   1.000
_cell.length_b   1.000
_cell.length_c   1.000
_cell.angle_alpha   90.00
_cell.angle_beta   90.00
_cell.angle_gamma   90.00
#
_symmetry.space_group_name_H-M   'P 1'
#
loop_
_entity.id
_entity.type
_entity.pdbx_description
1 polymer ?
#
loop_
_entity_poly.entity_id
_entity_poly.type
_entity_poly.pdbx_seq_one_letter_code
_entity_poly.pdbx_strand_id
1 'polypeptide(L)'
;MNPVSSPRQSQENLNPELGLTPAQRSNLWPMTALGYAAWRARSITWLSGQPFPLEREAKLFLGLCRPRPGEFWLDAGTSTGFYAGVLARAGCRVLAADLSAPMLAGARRREGEGNIDWYLTNLEASGLPEASFDGVTVGATLNETHDPARFLAEMSRLTRPGGQLWLMYLGRTGGPLQRLLSLPALGGLTFPDPAWVARQLPGWTRTDWLRAGAVVFERYVKVAT
;
A
#
# COMPACT_ATOMS: atom_id res chain seq x y z
N MET A 1 -22.27 -15.31 5.50
CA MET A 1 -21.69 -14.08 6.07
C MET A 1 -20.96 -14.45 7.35
N ASN A 2 -19.65 -14.70 7.28
CA ASN A 2 -18.85 -14.88 8.49
C ASN A 2 -18.35 -13.50 8.95
N PRO A 3 -18.60 -13.11 10.22
CA PRO A 3 -18.06 -11.86 10.73
C PRO A 3 -16.53 -11.98 10.80
N VAL A 4 -15.83 -11.00 10.24
CA VAL A 4 -14.40 -10.78 10.46
C VAL A 4 -14.23 -10.67 11.98
N SER A 5 -13.41 -11.52 12.55
CA SER A 5 -13.16 -11.64 13.99
C SER A 5 -12.84 -10.30 14.64
N SER A 6 -13.31 -10.15 15.90
CA SER A 6 -13.22 -8.91 16.68
C SER A 6 -11.79 -8.39 16.87
N PRO A 7 -11.61 -7.08 17.15
CA PRO A 7 -10.29 -6.39 17.24
C PRO A 7 -9.26 -7.00 18.22
N ARG A 8 -9.67 -7.89 19.12
CA ARG A 8 -8.77 -8.54 20.11
C ARG A 8 -7.91 -9.67 19.54
N GLN A 9 -8.27 -10.25 18.38
CA GLN A 9 -7.48 -11.30 17.71
C GLN A 9 -6.40 -10.73 16.77
N SER A 10 -6.43 -9.44 16.49
CA SER A 10 -5.53 -8.79 15.52
C SER A 10 -4.08 -8.61 16.02
N GLN A 11 -3.81 -8.75 17.32
CA GLN A 11 -2.45 -8.60 17.88
C GLN A 11 -1.57 -9.85 17.71
N GLU A 12 -2.16 -11.02 17.46
CA GLU A 12 -1.42 -12.27 17.31
C GLU A 12 -0.79 -12.51 15.93
N ASN A 13 -1.19 -11.72 14.93
CA ASN A 13 -0.70 -11.88 13.55
C ASN A 13 0.54 -11.02 13.19
N LEU A 14 1.12 -10.30 14.15
CA LEU A 14 2.45 -9.74 14.00
C LEU A 14 3.46 -10.89 14.13
N ASN A 15 3.74 -11.59 13.03
CA ASN A 15 4.71 -12.67 13.04
C ASN A 15 6.09 -12.13 13.46
N PRO A 16 6.58 -12.40 14.68
CA PRO A 16 7.82 -11.83 15.19
C PRO A 16 9.07 -12.35 14.47
N GLU A 17 8.93 -13.39 13.63
CA GLU A 17 10.03 -13.98 12.87
C GLU A 17 10.40 -13.18 11.61
N LEU A 18 9.53 -12.28 11.15
CA LEU A 18 9.86 -11.37 10.05
C LEU A 18 10.57 -10.14 10.62
N GLY A 19 11.87 -10.06 10.42
CA GLY A 19 12.67 -8.91 10.82
C GLY A 19 12.14 -7.64 10.15
N LEU A 20 11.78 -6.61 10.95
CA LEU A 20 11.33 -5.32 10.42
C LEU A 20 12.51 -4.55 9.85
N THR A 21 12.33 -3.90 8.70
CA THR A 21 13.30 -2.93 8.17
C THR A 21 13.41 -1.70 9.09
N PRO A 22 14.51 -0.93 9.07
CA PRO A 22 14.59 0.32 9.80
C PRO A 22 13.47 1.32 9.45
N ALA A 23 13.04 1.34 8.18
CA ALA A 23 11.92 2.16 7.74
C ALA A 23 10.61 1.72 8.44
N GLN A 24 10.31 0.42 8.45
CA GLN A 24 9.16 -0.12 9.17
C GLN A 24 9.22 0.17 10.67
N ARG A 25 10.40 0.03 11.30
CA ARG A 25 10.58 0.36 12.73
C ARG A 25 10.32 1.84 13.02
N SER A 26 10.74 2.74 12.12
CA SER A 26 10.49 4.18 12.30
C SER A 26 8.98 4.51 12.29
N ASN A 27 8.18 3.77 11.53
CA ASN A 27 6.73 3.93 11.45
C ASN A 27 6.00 3.48 12.74
N LEU A 28 6.66 2.73 13.62
CA LEU A 28 6.10 2.36 14.92
C LEU A 28 6.16 3.51 15.95
N TRP A 29 6.85 4.60 15.65
CA TRP A 29 6.99 5.72 16.58
C TRP A 29 5.83 6.73 16.40
N PRO A 30 5.14 7.13 17.46
CA PRO A 30 4.03 8.09 17.39
C PRO A 30 4.41 9.44 16.74
N MET A 31 5.64 9.92 16.96
CA MET A 31 6.15 11.16 16.37
C MET A 31 6.25 11.06 14.84
N THR A 32 6.62 9.90 14.30
CA THR A 32 6.64 9.66 12.85
C THR A 32 5.23 9.78 12.29
N ALA A 33 4.24 9.18 12.93
CA ALA A 33 2.85 9.24 12.49
C ALA A 33 2.30 10.68 12.45
N LEU A 34 2.71 11.55 13.39
CA LEU A 34 2.28 12.96 13.40
C LEU A 34 2.84 13.74 12.21
N GLY A 35 4.11 13.55 11.87
CA GLY A 35 4.77 14.28 10.77
C GLY A 35 4.48 13.69 9.38
N TYR A 36 4.09 12.42 9.34
CA TYR A 36 3.98 11.67 8.08
C TYR A 36 2.93 12.24 7.12
N ALA A 37 1.79 12.70 7.61
CA ALA A 37 0.75 13.27 6.77
C ALA A 37 1.22 14.53 6.01
N ALA A 38 1.95 15.42 6.69
CA ALA A 38 2.51 16.61 6.08
C ALA A 38 3.63 16.29 5.08
N TRP A 39 4.46 15.29 5.40
CA TRP A 39 5.48 14.78 4.48
C TRP A 39 4.83 14.12 3.25
N ARG A 40 3.84 13.26 3.45
CA ARG A 40 3.12 12.57 2.38
C ARG A 40 2.46 13.54 1.41
N ALA A 41 1.90 14.63 1.89
CA ALA A 41 1.27 15.66 1.06
C ALA A 41 2.25 16.36 0.08
N ARG A 42 3.55 16.33 0.37
CA ARG A 42 4.59 17.02 -0.42
C ARG A 42 5.57 16.07 -1.10
N SER A 43 5.70 14.86 -0.59
CA SER A 43 6.74 13.90 -0.99
C SER A 43 6.71 13.57 -2.48
N ILE A 44 5.54 13.34 -3.06
CA ILE A 44 5.45 13.03 -4.49
C ILE A 44 5.85 14.22 -5.34
N THR A 45 5.46 15.44 -4.97
CA THR A 45 5.91 16.67 -5.67
C THR A 45 7.44 16.75 -5.70
N TRP A 46 8.11 16.52 -4.58
CA TRP A 46 9.56 16.54 -4.52
C TRP A 46 10.21 15.39 -5.30
N LEU A 47 9.68 14.18 -5.15
CA LEU A 47 10.22 12.97 -5.76
C LEU A 47 9.94 12.86 -7.26
N SER A 48 8.88 13.50 -7.73
CA SER A 48 8.54 13.58 -9.16
C SER A 48 9.22 14.75 -9.89
N GLY A 49 9.69 15.76 -9.16
CA GLY A 49 10.22 16.99 -9.72
C GLY A 49 9.18 17.89 -10.40
N GLN A 50 7.89 17.67 -10.15
CA GLN A 50 6.78 18.44 -10.70
C GLN A 50 5.62 18.55 -9.68
N PRO A 51 4.74 19.55 -9.77
CA PRO A 51 3.56 19.65 -8.90
C PRO A 51 2.70 18.39 -8.98
N PHE A 52 2.64 17.64 -7.89
CA PHE A 52 1.88 16.40 -7.80
C PHE A 52 1.18 16.30 -6.42
N PRO A 53 0.16 17.15 -6.21
CA PRO A 53 -0.60 17.12 -4.96
C PRO A 53 -1.45 15.85 -4.84
N LEU A 54 -1.90 15.54 -3.62
CA LEU A 54 -2.71 14.34 -3.33
C LEU A 54 -3.98 14.26 -4.17
N GLU A 55 -4.60 15.40 -4.51
CA GLU A 55 -5.78 15.44 -5.37
C GLU A 55 -5.48 14.95 -6.80
N ARG A 56 -4.29 15.24 -7.32
CA ARG A 56 -3.84 14.74 -8.63
C ARG A 56 -3.63 13.24 -8.58
N GLU A 57 -3.05 12.72 -7.51
CA GLU A 57 -2.88 11.28 -7.29
C GLU A 57 -4.23 10.58 -7.17
N ALA A 58 -5.17 11.13 -6.37
CA ALA A 58 -6.51 10.59 -6.23
C ALA A 58 -7.25 10.55 -7.58
N LYS A 59 -7.18 11.64 -8.37
CA LYS A 59 -7.78 11.69 -9.71
C LYS A 59 -7.17 10.66 -10.65
N LEU A 60 -5.85 10.47 -10.62
CA LEU A 60 -5.16 9.46 -11.42
C LEU A 60 -5.65 8.06 -11.05
N PHE A 61 -5.65 7.72 -9.76
CA PHE A 61 -6.14 6.43 -9.25
C PHE A 61 -7.60 6.18 -9.66
N LEU A 62 -8.51 7.13 -9.35
CA LEU A 62 -9.93 7.00 -9.65
C LEU A 62 -10.20 6.92 -11.16
N GLY A 63 -9.44 7.66 -11.97
CA GLY A 63 -9.59 7.66 -13.43
C GLY A 63 -9.17 6.34 -14.08
N LEU A 64 -8.13 5.70 -13.56
CA LEU A 64 -7.60 4.44 -14.09
C LEU A 64 -8.30 3.22 -13.49
N CYS A 65 -8.42 3.13 -12.17
CA CYS A 65 -8.99 1.96 -11.50
C CYS A 65 -10.53 1.96 -11.50
N ARG A 66 -11.16 3.13 -11.52
CA ARG A 66 -12.64 3.29 -11.54
C ARG A 66 -13.34 2.40 -10.51
N PRO A 67 -12.98 2.48 -9.22
CA PRO A 67 -13.62 1.67 -8.19
C PRO A 67 -15.13 1.95 -8.15
N ARG A 68 -15.94 0.91 -7.94
CA ARG A 68 -17.40 1.00 -7.97
C ARG A 68 -17.96 0.95 -6.55
N PRO A 69 -19.06 1.67 -6.27
CA PRO A 69 -19.76 1.54 -5.01
C PRO A 69 -20.09 0.07 -4.68
N GLY A 70 -19.84 -0.32 -3.44
CA GLY A 70 -20.07 -1.68 -2.95
C GLY A 70 -18.91 -2.66 -3.19
N GLU A 71 -17.92 -2.34 -4.03
CA GLU A 71 -16.71 -3.17 -4.13
C GLU A 71 -15.95 -3.20 -2.81
N PHE A 72 -15.27 -4.30 -2.52
CA PHE A 72 -14.45 -4.48 -1.34
C PHE A 72 -12.98 -4.37 -1.69
N TRP A 73 -12.31 -3.35 -1.16
CA TRP A 73 -10.91 -3.05 -1.45
C TRP A 73 -10.03 -3.21 -0.21
N LEU A 74 -8.81 -3.66 -0.43
CA LEU A 74 -7.73 -3.62 0.57
C LEU A 74 -6.84 -2.40 0.29
N ASP A 75 -6.64 -1.54 1.29
CA ASP A 75 -5.56 -0.54 1.28
C ASP A 75 -4.38 -1.10 2.08
N ALA A 76 -3.39 -1.62 1.35
CA ALA A 76 -2.29 -2.39 1.90
C ALA A 76 -1.10 -1.49 2.29
N GLY A 77 -0.83 -1.38 3.60
CA GLY A 77 0.08 -0.40 4.16
C GLY A 77 -0.54 0.99 4.10
N THR A 78 -1.74 1.10 4.67
CA THR A 78 -2.58 2.29 4.55
C THR A 78 -1.95 3.56 5.13
N SER A 79 -0.96 3.40 6.04
CA SER A 79 -0.26 4.51 6.69
C SER A 79 -1.25 5.52 7.27
N THR A 80 -1.32 6.71 6.69
CA THR A 80 -2.26 7.76 7.13
C THR A 80 -3.64 7.67 6.49
N GLY A 81 -4.01 6.57 5.77
CA GLY A 81 -5.35 6.31 5.26
C GLY A 81 -5.71 7.02 3.94
N PHE A 82 -4.74 7.49 3.16
CA PHE A 82 -5.02 8.27 1.96
C PHE A 82 -5.90 7.53 0.95
N TYR A 83 -5.48 6.33 0.50
CA TYR A 83 -6.27 5.54 -0.45
C TYR A 83 -7.54 4.99 0.20
N ALA A 84 -7.49 4.61 1.48
CA ALA A 84 -8.67 4.18 2.22
C ALA A 84 -9.78 5.25 2.17
N GLY A 85 -9.44 6.51 2.45
CA GLY A 85 -10.38 7.62 2.36
C GLY A 85 -10.88 7.90 0.95
N VAL A 86 -10.01 7.81 -0.07
CA VAL A 86 -10.41 7.96 -1.49
C VAL A 86 -11.41 6.88 -1.89
N LEU A 87 -11.16 5.63 -1.55
CA LEU A 87 -12.03 4.49 -1.84
C LEU A 87 -13.37 4.57 -1.09
N ALA A 88 -13.35 4.92 0.20
CA ALA A 88 -14.57 5.07 0.99
C ALA A 88 -15.48 6.18 0.42
N ARG A 89 -14.88 7.31 0.00
CA ARG A 89 -15.64 8.40 -0.67
C ARG A 89 -16.17 8.00 -2.05
N ALA A 90 -15.56 7.01 -2.71
CA ALA A 90 -16.07 6.40 -3.94
C ALA A 90 -17.19 5.36 -3.68
N GLY A 91 -17.58 5.14 -2.43
CA GLY A 91 -18.64 4.22 -2.02
C GLY A 91 -18.19 2.77 -1.86
N CYS A 92 -16.89 2.50 -1.87
CA CYS A 92 -16.34 1.16 -1.62
C CYS A 92 -16.37 0.81 -0.12
N ARG A 93 -16.40 -0.49 0.18
CA ARG A 93 -15.99 -1.02 1.48
C ARG A 93 -14.48 -1.16 1.47
N VAL A 94 -13.82 -0.81 2.56
CA VAL A 94 -12.36 -0.81 2.62
C VAL A 94 -11.87 -1.56 3.86
N LEU A 95 -10.92 -2.48 3.69
CA LEU A 95 -10.06 -2.95 4.75
C LEU A 95 -8.75 -2.16 4.66
N ALA A 96 -8.49 -1.28 5.62
CA ALA A 96 -7.27 -0.49 5.67
C ALA A 96 -6.28 -1.15 6.64
N ALA A 97 -5.23 -1.76 6.10
CA ALA A 97 -4.30 -2.58 6.88
C ALA A 97 -2.92 -1.94 6.98
N ASP A 98 -2.33 -2.00 8.16
CA ASP A 98 -0.97 -1.53 8.43
C ASP A 98 -0.34 -2.33 9.57
N LEU A 99 0.99 -2.37 9.63
CA LEU A 99 1.74 -2.98 10.73
C LEU A 99 1.94 -2.01 11.90
N SER A 100 1.63 -0.71 11.71
CA SER A 100 1.85 0.35 12.67
C SER A 100 0.54 0.79 13.34
N ALA A 101 0.36 0.44 14.62
CA ALA A 101 -0.77 0.91 15.40
C ALA A 101 -0.86 2.45 15.51
N PRO A 102 0.26 3.22 15.68
CA PRO A 102 0.23 4.67 15.62
C PRO A 102 -0.25 5.25 14.29
N MET A 103 0.16 4.65 13.15
CA MET A 103 -0.33 5.06 11.82
C MET A 103 -1.83 4.83 11.69
N LEU A 104 -2.32 3.63 12.02
CA LEU A 104 -3.75 3.31 12.01
C LEU A 104 -4.56 4.25 12.90
N ALA A 105 -4.07 4.56 14.11
CA ALA A 105 -4.75 5.51 15.00
C ALA A 105 -4.81 6.92 14.40
N GLY A 106 -3.77 7.36 13.70
CA GLY A 106 -3.75 8.63 12.96
C GLY A 106 -4.70 8.65 11.77
N ALA A 107 -4.70 7.59 10.99
CA ALA A 107 -5.58 7.40 9.84
C ALA A 107 -7.08 7.41 10.23
N ARG A 108 -7.41 6.65 11.28
CA ARG A 108 -8.77 6.55 11.83
C ARG A 108 -9.30 7.91 12.31
N ARG A 109 -8.46 8.71 12.97
CA ARG A 109 -8.85 10.08 13.38
C ARG A 109 -9.13 11.00 12.20
N ARG A 110 -8.43 10.80 11.09
CA ARG A 110 -8.56 11.66 9.91
C ARG A 110 -9.70 11.25 8.99
N GLU A 111 -9.83 9.97 8.68
CA GLU A 111 -10.81 9.46 7.71
C GLU A 111 -12.12 8.96 8.37
N GLY A 112 -12.13 8.79 9.69
CA GLY A 112 -13.28 8.26 10.43
C GLY A 112 -13.42 6.74 10.33
N GLU A 113 -14.62 6.26 10.68
CA GLU A 113 -14.93 4.82 10.66
C GLU A 113 -15.77 4.42 9.44
N GLY A 114 -16.71 5.18 9.03
CA GLY A 114 -17.52 5.02 7.82
C GLY A 114 -17.52 3.60 7.22
N ASN A 115 -17.14 3.49 5.96
CA ASN A 115 -16.98 2.22 5.24
C ASN A 115 -15.56 1.64 5.33
N ILE A 116 -14.76 2.01 6.35
CA ILE A 116 -13.37 1.62 6.52
C ILE A 116 -13.23 0.77 7.78
N ASP A 117 -12.79 -0.48 7.60
CA ASP A 117 -12.35 -1.37 8.67
C ASP A 117 -10.83 -1.23 8.83
N TRP A 118 -10.36 -0.92 10.06
CA TRP A 118 -8.93 -0.70 10.35
C TRP A 118 -8.32 -1.99 10.94
N TYR A 119 -7.26 -2.50 10.31
CA TYR A 119 -6.70 -3.79 10.65
C TYR A 119 -5.19 -3.73 10.88
N LEU A 120 -4.74 -4.11 12.09
CA LEU A 120 -3.33 -4.19 12.45
C LEU A 120 -2.77 -5.56 12.05
N THR A 121 -1.89 -5.59 11.04
CA THR A 121 -1.27 -6.83 10.56
C THR A 121 -0.01 -6.58 9.75
N ASN A 122 0.86 -7.59 9.67
CA ASN A 122 1.93 -7.63 8.70
C ASN A 122 1.41 -8.23 7.39
N LEU A 123 1.40 -7.43 6.34
CA LEU A 123 0.88 -7.83 5.02
C LEU A 123 1.81 -8.74 4.20
N GLU A 124 3.00 -9.05 4.70
CA GLU A 124 3.84 -10.11 4.12
C GLU A 124 3.34 -11.52 4.53
N ALA A 125 2.44 -11.59 5.54
CA ALA A 125 1.79 -12.80 6.03
C ALA A 125 0.49 -12.45 6.76
N SER A 126 -0.50 -11.91 6.03
CA SER A 126 -1.69 -11.29 6.61
C SER A 126 -2.65 -12.27 7.30
N GLY A 127 -2.64 -13.53 6.90
CA GLY A 127 -3.64 -14.52 7.34
C GLY A 127 -5.06 -14.26 6.82
N LEU A 128 -5.26 -13.24 5.96
CA LEU A 128 -6.55 -12.94 5.36
C LEU A 128 -6.94 -14.01 4.33
N PRO A 129 -8.25 -14.27 4.12
CA PRO A 129 -8.70 -15.25 3.15
C PRO A 129 -8.28 -14.88 1.71
N GLU A 130 -7.97 -15.87 0.88
CA GLU A 130 -7.66 -15.67 -0.53
C GLU A 130 -8.86 -15.13 -1.32
N ALA A 131 -8.61 -14.47 -2.45
CA ALA A 131 -9.60 -14.00 -3.40
C ALA A 131 -10.75 -13.17 -2.75
N SER A 132 -10.43 -12.41 -1.68
CA SER A 132 -11.42 -11.68 -0.88
C SER A 132 -11.70 -10.28 -1.39
N PHE A 133 -10.81 -9.69 -2.17
CA PHE A 133 -10.89 -8.28 -2.55
C PHE A 133 -11.10 -8.09 -4.05
N ASP A 134 -11.96 -7.13 -4.40
CA ASP A 134 -12.18 -6.65 -5.77
C ASP A 134 -10.97 -5.88 -6.29
N GLY A 135 -10.25 -5.23 -5.38
CA GLY A 135 -9.01 -4.53 -5.68
C GLY A 135 -8.14 -4.32 -4.47
N VAL A 136 -6.87 -4.08 -4.73
CA VAL A 136 -5.84 -3.77 -3.72
C VAL A 136 -5.13 -2.50 -4.12
N THR A 137 -4.97 -1.56 -3.18
CA THR A 137 -4.07 -0.41 -3.33
C THR A 137 -2.82 -0.61 -2.48
N VAL A 138 -1.68 -0.26 -3.05
CA VAL A 138 -0.38 -0.24 -2.37
C VAL A 138 0.25 1.12 -2.63
N GLY A 139 0.51 1.86 -1.57
CA GLY A 139 1.33 3.07 -1.60
C GLY A 139 2.82 2.73 -1.64
N ALA A 140 3.66 3.62 -1.13
CA ALA A 140 5.12 3.41 -1.05
C ALA A 140 5.54 2.23 -0.13
N THR A 141 4.59 1.49 0.41
CA THR A 141 4.78 0.31 1.25
C THR A 141 5.68 -0.74 0.59
N LEU A 142 5.57 -0.91 -0.74
CA LEU A 142 6.45 -1.82 -1.49
C LEU A 142 7.94 -1.49 -1.33
N ASN A 143 8.29 -0.22 -1.09
CA ASN A 143 9.66 0.19 -0.86
C ASN A 143 10.17 -0.16 0.55
N GLU A 144 9.27 -0.33 1.50
CA GLU A 144 9.59 -0.50 2.93
C GLU A 144 9.50 -1.96 3.38
N THR A 145 8.84 -2.84 2.61
CA THR A 145 8.67 -4.25 2.95
C THR A 145 10.00 -4.98 3.05
N HIS A 146 10.08 -5.95 3.96
CA HIS A 146 11.26 -6.80 4.14
C HIS A 146 11.48 -7.71 2.91
N ASP A 147 10.41 -8.35 2.45
CA ASP A 147 10.40 -9.19 1.25
C ASP A 147 9.35 -8.70 0.24
N PRO A 148 9.73 -7.83 -0.71
CA PRO A 148 8.81 -7.32 -1.72
C PRO A 148 8.18 -8.39 -2.61
N ALA A 149 8.88 -9.50 -2.89
CA ALA A 149 8.34 -10.59 -3.71
C ALA A 149 7.22 -11.32 -2.96
N ARG A 150 7.45 -11.65 -1.69
CA ARG A 150 6.45 -12.25 -0.81
C ARG A 150 5.24 -11.33 -0.60
N PHE A 151 5.47 -10.04 -0.42
CA PHE A 151 4.41 -9.04 -0.31
C PHE A 151 3.54 -9.01 -1.58
N LEU A 152 4.13 -8.95 -2.77
CA LEU A 152 3.38 -8.96 -4.04
C LEU A 152 2.64 -10.28 -4.26
N ALA A 153 3.22 -11.42 -3.87
CA ALA A 153 2.55 -12.71 -3.93
C ALA A 153 1.31 -12.74 -3.00
N GLU A 154 1.42 -12.15 -1.81
CA GLU A 154 0.27 -12.04 -0.89
C GLU A 154 -0.80 -11.11 -1.46
N MET A 155 -0.46 -9.94 -2.03
CA MET A 155 -1.43 -9.08 -2.72
C MET A 155 -2.13 -9.82 -3.87
N SER A 156 -1.37 -10.63 -4.60
CA SER A 156 -1.94 -11.49 -5.65
C SER A 156 -2.90 -12.52 -5.09
N ARG A 157 -2.55 -13.21 -4.00
CA ARG A 157 -3.39 -14.21 -3.34
C ARG A 157 -4.71 -13.61 -2.85
N LEU A 158 -4.65 -12.43 -2.24
CA LEU A 158 -5.79 -11.73 -1.65
C LEU A 158 -6.78 -11.19 -2.69
N THR A 159 -6.32 -10.88 -3.90
CA THR A 159 -7.16 -10.33 -4.96
C THR A 159 -7.87 -11.44 -5.72
N ARG A 160 -9.17 -11.31 -5.94
CA ARG A 160 -9.97 -12.26 -6.72
C ARG A 160 -9.57 -12.27 -8.22
N PRO A 161 -9.86 -13.34 -8.97
CA PRO A 161 -9.79 -13.31 -10.43
C PRO A 161 -10.60 -12.15 -11.01
N GLY A 162 -10.06 -11.45 -12.01
CA GLY A 162 -10.65 -10.22 -12.56
C GLY A 162 -10.49 -8.96 -11.69
N GLY A 163 -9.95 -9.10 -10.48
CA GLY A 163 -9.69 -7.97 -9.58
C GLY A 163 -8.50 -7.12 -10.02
N GLN A 164 -8.28 -6.00 -9.33
CA GLN A 164 -7.30 -4.99 -9.69
C GLN A 164 -6.22 -4.84 -8.62
N LEU A 165 -5.00 -4.49 -9.05
CA LEU A 165 -3.92 -4.07 -8.18
C LEU A 165 -3.40 -2.72 -8.65
N TRP A 166 -3.44 -1.74 -7.76
CA TRP A 166 -2.84 -0.43 -7.92
C TRP A 166 -1.56 -0.33 -7.10
N LEU A 167 -0.46 0.01 -7.75
CA LEU A 167 0.84 0.20 -7.11
C LEU A 167 1.30 1.64 -7.32
N MET A 168 1.73 2.30 -6.24
CA MET A 168 2.54 3.50 -6.27
C MET A 168 3.82 3.23 -5.48
N TYR A 169 4.97 3.40 -6.10
CA TYR A 169 6.26 3.14 -5.45
C TYR A 169 7.38 4.01 -6.03
N LEU A 170 8.49 4.07 -5.30
CA LEU A 170 9.72 4.70 -5.78
C LEU A 170 10.50 3.66 -6.60
N GLY A 171 10.53 3.86 -7.90
CA GLY A 171 11.31 3.03 -8.82
C GLY A 171 12.79 3.39 -8.80
N ARG A 172 13.62 2.47 -9.27
CA ARG A 172 15.07 2.64 -9.36
C ARG A 172 15.45 3.83 -10.26
N THR A 173 16.24 4.74 -9.72
CA THR A 173 16.87 5.85 -10.45
C THR A 173 18.40 5.73 -10.49
N GLY A 174 18.98 4.88 -9.64
CA GLY A 174 20.44 4.66 -9.55
C GLY A 174 21.22 5.78 -8.86
N GLY A 175 20.53 6.80 -8.33
CA GLY A 175 21.16 7.94 -7.67
C GLY A 175 21.83 7.58 -6.32
N PRO A 176 22.78 8.42 -5.84
CA PRO A 176 23.53 8.13 -4.61
C PRO A 176 22.61 8.07 -3.38
N LEU A 177 21.57 8.89 -3.33
CA LEU A 177 20.59 8.87 -2.22
C LEU A 177 19.86 7.54 -2.13
N GLN A 178 19.43 6.96 -3.26
CA GLN A 178 18.78 5.64 -3.24
C GLN A 178 19.74 4.55 -2.76
N ARG A 179 21.01 4.60 -3.19
CA ARG A 179 22.04 3.66 -2.70
C ARG A 179 22.22 3.76 -1.19
N LEU A 180 22.25 4.99 -0.66
CA LEU A 180 22.36 5.23 0.77
C LEU A 180 21.15 4.67 1.55
N LEU A 181 19.94 4.98 1.09
CA LEU A 181 18.68 4.53 1.72
C LEU A 181 18.45 3.02 1.59
N SER A 182 19.09 2.36 0.64
CA SER A 182 19.04 0.90 0.50
C SER A 182 19.92 0.17 1.50
N LEU A 183 20.85 0.86 2.17
CA LEU A 183 21.69 0.23 3.18
C LEU A 183 20.82 -0.23 4.37
N PRO A 184 20.96 -1.50 4.83
CA PRO A 184 20.17 -2.03 5.92
C PRO A 184 20.24 -1.20 7.21
N ALA A 185 21.37 -0.53 7.45
CA ALA A 185 21.57 0.30 8.64
C ALA A 185 20.86 1.66 8.57
N LEU A 186 20.55 2.18 7.38
CA LEU A 186 20.04 3.54 7.20
C LEU A 186 18.56 3.60 6.78
N GLY A 187 18.04 2.58 6.15
CA GLY A 187 16.63 2.55 5.74
C GLY A 187 16.17 1.14 5.35
N GLY A 188 17.04 0.38 4.71
CA GLY A 188 16.68 -0.94 4.17
C GLY A 188 15.62 -0.86 3.07
N LEU A 189 15.49 0.32 2.41
CA LEU A 189 14.50 0.53 1.38
C LEU A 189 14.87 -0.23 0.11
N THR A 190 13.87 -0.80 -0.53
CA THR A 190 14.01 -1.37 -1.88
C THR A 190 13.48 -0.37 -2.92
N PHE A 191 14.15 -0.33 -4.08
CA PHE A 191 13.73 0.49 -5.21
C PHE A 191 13.54 -0.42 -6.43
N PRO A 192 12.37 -1.05 -6.58
CA PRO A 192 12.14 -2.04 -7.62
C PRO A 192 12.14 -1.40 -9.00
N ASP A 193 12.57 -2.19 -9.97
CA ASP A 193 12.40 -1.88 -11.39
C ASP A 193 11.01 -2.34 -11.85
N PRO A 194 10.27 -1.57 -12.67
CA PRO A 194 8.94 -1.96 -13.16
C PRO A 194 8.90 -3.34 -13.86
N ALA A 195 9.96 -3.70 -14.59
CA ALA A 195 10.03 -5.02 -15.20
C ALA A 195 10.21 -6.14 -14.17
N TRP A 196 10.90 -5.86 -13.07
CA TRP A 196 10.98 -6.81 -11.95
C TRP A 196 9.60 -6.98 -11.29
N VAL A 197 8.89 -5.89 -11.00
CA VAL A 197 7.52 -5.93 -10.43
C VAL A 197 6.59 -6.80 -11.28
N ALA A 198 6.59 -6.55 -12.60
CA ALA A 198 5.76 -7.33 -13.54
C ALA A 198 6.08 -8.84 -13.50
N ARG A 199 7.36 -9.22 -13.33
CA ARG A 199 7.75 -10.63 -13.18
C ARG A 199 7.29 -11.28 -11.88
N GLN A 200 7.05 -10.49 -10.81
CA GLN A 200 6.50 -11.01 -9.55
C GLN A 200 4.98 -11.25 -9.60
N LEU A 201 4.31 -10.83 -10.66
CA LEU A 201 2.86 -10.91 -10.83
C LEU A 201 2.46 -11.84 -12.00
N PRO A 202 2.78 -13.15 -11.93
CA PRO A 202 2.32 -14.11 -12.94
C PRO A 202 0.78 -14.17 -12.93
N GLY A 203 0.16 -14.24 -14.12
CA GLY A 203 -1.30 -14.21 -14.25
C GLY A 203 -1.94 -12.83 -14.12
N TRP A 204 -1.14 -11.77 -14.18
CA TRP A 204 -1.62 -10.40 -14.21
C TRP A 204 -1.25 -9.69 -15.51
N THR A 205 -2.13 -8.82 -15.98
CA THR A 205 -1.87 -7.93 -17.12
C THR A 205 -1.69 -6.52 -16.60
N ARG A 206 -0.54 -5.90 -16.87
CA ARG A 206 -0.35 -4.46 -16.62
C ARG A 206 -1.11 -3.68 -17.68
N THR A 207 -2.13 -2.95 -17.26
CA THR A 207 -3.01 -2.18 -18.16
C THR A 207 -2.61 -0.72 -18.28
N ASP A 208 -2.03 -0.17 -17.20
CA ASP A 208 -1.66 1.23 -17.15
C ASP A 208 -0.30 1.39 -16.44
N TRP A 209 0.48 2.35 -16.90
CA TRP A 209 1.78 2.67 -16.36
C TRP A 209 2.10 4.15 -16.56
N LEU A 210 2.56 4.80 -15.49
CA LEU A 210 3.02 6.17 -15.50
C LEU A 210 4.26 6.31 -14.63
N ARG A 211 5.26 7.04 -15.11
CA ARG A 211 6.42 7.43 -14.32
C ARG A 211 6.53 8.96 -14.23
N ALA A 212 6.69 9.47 -13.02
CA ALA A 212 6.95 10.88 -12.74
C ALA A 212 8.19 10.97 -11.85
N GLY A 213 9.34 11.32 -12.45
CA GLY A 213 10.63 11.31 -11.76
C GLY A 213 10.98 9.93 -11.16
N ALA A 214 11.12 9.87 -9.84
CA ALA A 214 11.35 8.62 -9.13
C ALA A 214 10.05 7.83 -8.87
N VAL A 215 8.89 8.46 -8.96
CA VAL A 215 7.60 7.82 -8.62
C VAL A 215 7.06 7.06 -9.81
N VAL A 216 6.64 5.83 -9.57
CA VAL A 216 5.99 4.94 -10.54
C VAL A 216 4.58 4.63 -10.07
N PHE A 217 3.64 4.69 -11.00
CA PHE A 217 2.26 4.28 -10.82
C PHE A 217 1.97 3.17 -11.82
N GLU A 218 1.40 2.06 -11.35
CA GLU A 218 1.04 0.94 -12.19
C GLU A 218 -0.33 0.39 -11.80
N ARG A 219 -1.11 0.02 -12.80
CA ARG A 219 -2.34 -0.74 -12.62
C ARG A 219 -2.21 -2.08 -13.30
N TYR A 220 -2.59 -3.10 -12.57
CA TYR A 220 -2.68 -4.47 -13.05
C TYR A 220 -4.11 -4.99 -12.91
N VAL A 221 -4.50 -5.90 -13.79
CA VAL A 221 -5.75 -6.66 -13.72
C VAL A 221 -5.38 -8.14 -13.68
N LYS A 222 -5.93 -8.87 -12.70
CA LYS A 222 -5.73 -10.30 -12.56
C LYS A 222 -6.52 -11.04 -13.64
N VAL A 223 -5.86 -11.96 -14.35
CA VAL A 223 -6.54 -12.75 -15.38
C VAL A 223 -7.66 -13.55 -14.74
N ALA A 224 -8.85 -13.49 -15.33
CA ALA A 224 -9.96 -14.33 -14.92
C ALA A 224 -9.71 -15.75 -15.43
N THR A 225 -9.44 -16.67 -14.51
CA THR A 225 -9.33 -18.11 -14.80
C THR A 225 -10.62 -18.80 -14.42
#